data_b81ce4279abd841eb17a374aae3ac3ae
#
_entry.id   b81ce4279abd841eb17a374aae3ac3ae
#
_cell.length_a   1.000
_cell.length_b   1.000
_cell.length_c   1.000
_cell.angle_alpha   90.00
_cell.angle_beta   90.00
_cell.angle_gamma   90.00
#
_symmetry.space_group_name_H-M   'P 1'
#
loop_
_entity.id
_entity.type
_entity.pdbx_description
1 polymer ?
#
loop_
_entity_poly.entity_id
_entity_poly.type
_entity_poly.pdbx_seq_one_letter_code
_entity_poly.pdbx_strand_id
1 'polypeptide(L)'
;MKLKELLEDICKHGIFGTVLTYIYVIEFQKRGLPHAHILLTLDSESKIRTKDDIDKFVSAELPNTCTDLRLFQIVTKCMVHGPCGTIHINSPCMRDGQCCKSFPKQFKDDAEENVNGYPIYRRRATEPVQVGKYSIDNRWVVPYNPWLLKKFNAHINVEVCASVKSDKYIYKYVYKGRDAASVKIQKKVLWIMMKF
;
A
#
# COMPACT_ATOMS: atom_id res chain seq x y z
N MET A 1 14.29 10.13 -11.19
CA MET A 1 14.88 10.72 -9.97
C MET A 1 14.26 10.14 -8.70
N LYS A 2 12.97 10.28 -8.44
CA LYS A 2 12.30 9.78 -7.20
C LYS A 2 12.41 8.26 -6.97
N LEU A 3 12.35 7.42 -8.03
CA LEU A 3 12.47 5.97 -7.86
C LEU A 3 13.87 5.56 -7.36
N LYS A 4 14.92 6.17 -7.89
CA LYS A 4 16.29 5.90 -7.44
C LYS A 4 16.47 6.25 -5.96
N GLU A 5 15.96 7.41 -5.55
CA GLU A 5 15.98 7.87 -4.17
C GLU A 5 15.17 6.94 -3.25
N LEU A 6 13.98 6.49 -3.70
CA LEU A 6 13.17 5.52 -2.96
C LEU A 6 13.91 4.18 -2.77
N LEU A 7 14.58 3.67 -3.82
CA LEU A 7 15.36 2.44 -3.73
C LEU A 7 16.59 2.62 -2.81
N GLU A 8 17.23 3.80 -2.81
CA GLU A 8 18.31 4.11 -1.87
C GLU A 8 17.82 4.12 -0.42
N ASP A 9 16.69 4.75 -0.14
CA ASP A 9 16.10 4.76 1.20
C ASP A 9 15.76 3.34 1.69
N ILE A 10 15.20 2.53 0.81
CA ILE A 10 14.82 1.16 1.13
C ILE A 10 16.05 0.29 1.34
N CYS A 11 17.01 0.29 0.39
CA CYS A 11 18.09 -0.68 0.37
C CYS A 11 19.32 -0.25 1.16
N LYS A 12 19.63 1.06 1.20
CA LYS A 12 20.81 1.57 1.90
C LYS A 12 20.50 2.10 3.30
N HIS A 13 19.38 2.84 3.44
CA HIS A 13 19.01 3.40 4.73
C HIS A 13 18.12 2.46 5.56
N GLY A 14 17.70 1.33 4.96
CA GLY A 14 17.05 0.23 5.68
C GLY A 14 15.74 0.59 6.37
N ILE A 15 14.91 1.46 5.77
CA ILE A 15 13.66 1.93 6.40
C ILE A 15 12.69 0.81 6.76
N PHE A 16 12.82 -0.36 6.15
CA PHE A 16 12.08 -1.58 6.48
C PHE A 16 12.96 -2.68 7.09
N GLY A 17 14.22 -2.37 7.40
CA GLY A 17 15.24 -3.32 7.81
C GLY A 17 16.15 -3.75 6.66
N THR A 18 16.88 -4.84 6.84
CA THR A 18 17.86 -5.33 5.85
C THR A 18 17.14 -6.00 4.68
N VAL A 19 17.35 -5.48 3.48
CA VAL A 19 16.80 -6.01 2.25
C VAL A 19 17.77 -7.00 1.63
N LEU A 20 17.35 -8.27 1.46
CA LEU A 20 18.13 -9.30 0.79
C LEU A 20 18.11 -9.17 -0.72
N THR A 21 16.92 -8.88 -1.26
CA THR A 21 16.72 -8.70 -2.70
C THR A 21 15.47 -7.88 -2.96
N TYR A 22 15.42 -7.26 -4.13
CA TYR A 22 14.24 -6.57 -4.60
C TYR A 22 14.07 -6.75 -6.11
N ILE A 23 12.82 -6.66 -6.54
CA ILE A 23 12.44 -6.62 -7.95
C ILE A 23 11.52 -5.43 -8.14
N TYR A 24 11.68 -4.69 -9.23
CA TYR A 24 10.72 -3.65 -9.56
C TYR A 24 10.34 -3.67 -11.04
N VAL A 25 9.13 -3.21 -11.32
CA VAL A 25 8.59 -3.02 -12.67
C VAL A 25 7.99 -1.62 -12.78
N ILE A 26 8.21 -0.95 -13.88
CA ILE A 26 7.56 0.33 -14.19
C ILE A 26 6.42 0.06 -15.16
N GLU A 27 5.19 0.33 -14.72
CA GLU A 27 3.99 0.22 -15.54
C GLU A 27 3.63 1.60 -16.10
N PHE A 28 3.65 1.70 -17.45
CA PHE A 28 3.17 2.89 -18.14
C PHE A 28 1.68 2.73 -18.47
N GLN A 29 0.84 3.54 -17.87
CA GLN A 29 -0.60 3.53 -18.16
C GLN A 29 -0.90 4.46 -19.34
N LYS A 30 -1.80 4.02 -20.25
CA LYS A 30 -2.15 4.78 -21.48
C LYS A 30 -2.62 6.23 -21.25
N ARG A 31 -3.13 6.55 -20.05
CA ARG A 31 -3.67 7.87 -19.70
C ARG A 31 -3.29 8.33 -18.30
N GLY A 32 -2.18 7.82 -17.74
CA GLY A 32 -1.77 8.13 -16.37
C GLY A 32 -0.28 8.24 -16.20
N LEU A 33 0.11 8.66 -15.02
CA LEU A 33 1.51 8.72 -14.62
C LEU A 33 2.08 7.30 -14.49
N PRO A 34 3.38 7.10 -14.75
CA PRO A 34 4.02 5.79 -14.57
C PRO A 34 3.95 5.35 -13.12
N HIS A 35 3.75 4.06 -12.91
CA HIS A 35 3.74 3.42 -11.59
C HIS A 35 4.97 2.52 -11.45
N ALA A 36 5.68 2.62 -10.34
CA ALA A 36 6.69 1.63 -9.97
C ALA A 36 6.06 0.64 -8.98
N HIS A 37 6.16 -0.64 -9.30
CA HIS A 37 5.80 -1.75 -8.42
C HIS A 37 7.09 -2.39 -7.94
N ILE A 38 7.32 -2.40 -6.63
CA ILE A 38 8.55 -2.88 -6.02
C ILE A 38 8.18 -4.01 -5.06
N LEU A 39 8.85 -5.14 -5.18
CA LEU A 39 8.78 -6.24 -4.25
C LEU A 39 10.10 -6.36 -3.51
N LEU A 40 10.03 -6.44 -2.19
CA LEU A 40 11.18 -6.53 -1.31
C LEU A 40 11.15 -7.85 -0.55
N THR A 41 12.29 -8.53 -0.49
CA THR A 41 12.52 -9.64 0.42
C THR A 41 13.44 -9.18 1.54
N LEU A 42 12.94 -9.23 2.78
CA LEU A 42 13.72 -8.85 3.96
C LEU A 42 14.47 -10.06 4.53
N ASP A 43 15.55 -9.79 5.26
CA ASP A 43 16.27 -10.83 5.98
C ASP A 43 15.44 -11.45 7.11
N SER A 44 15.98 -12.49 7.75
CA SER A 44 15.26 -13.23 8.79
C SER A 44 14.98 -12.41 10.05
N GLU A 45 15.81 -11.44 10.36
CA GLU A 45 15.68 -10.60 11.55
C GLU A 45 14.72 -9.43 11.31
N SER A 46 14.72 -8.89 10.09
CA SER A 46 13.85 -7.78 9.67
C SER A 46 12.46 -8.22 9.23
N LYS A 47 12.17 -9.53 9.21
CA LYS A 47 10.86 -10.04 8.78
C LYS A 47 9.72 -9.56 9.68
N ILE A 48 8.69 -9.04 9.05
CA ILE A 48 7.44 -8.67 9.69
C ILE A 48 6.70 -9.94 10.11
N ARG A 49 6.65 -10.24 11.40
CA ARG A 49 6.12 -11.51 11.95
C ARG A 49 4.85 -11.32 12.74
N THR A 50 4.73 -10.21 13.43
CA THR A 50 3.63 -9.92 14.35
C THR A 50 2.74 -8.81 13.81
N LYS A 51 1.56 -8.66 14.42
CA LYS A 51 0.67 -7.54 14.14
C LYS A 51 1.32 -6.18 14.47
N ASP A 52 2.12 -6.14 15.53
CA ASP A 52 2.82 -4.93 15.96
C ASP A 52 3.91 -4.55 14.94
N ASP A 53 4.57 -5.53 14.32
CA ASP A 53 5.49 -5.26 13.22
C ASP A 53 4.76 -4.68 12.00
N ILE A 54 3.56 -5.16 11.69
CA ILE A 54 2.74 -4.60 10.60
C ILE A 54 2.44 -3.14 10.89
N ASP A 55 1.92 -2.83 12.08
CA ASP A 55 1.53 -1.49 12.48
C ASP A 55 2.71 -0.50 12.57
N LYS A 56 3.92 -1.01 12.82
CA LYS A 56 5.16 -0.22 12.83
C LYS A 56 5.50 0.33 11.43
N PHE A 57 5.26 -0.44 10.40
CA PHE A 57 5.65 -0.08 9.04
C PHE A 57 4.51 0.41 8.16
N VAL A 58 3.28 -0.06 8.42
CA VAL A 58 2.13 0.22 7.56
C VAL A 58 0.96 0.73 8.38
N SER A 59 0.46 1.89 8.00
CA SER A 59 -0.77 2.47 8.54
C SER A 59 -1.87 2.45 7.48
N ALA A 60 -3.10 2.23 7.91
CA ALA A 60 -4.29 2.37 7.08
C ALA A 60 -5.35 3.25 7.77
N GLU A 61 -4.89 4.22 8.56
CA GLU A 61 -5.71 5.15 9.32
C GLU A 61 -5.40 6.59 8.95
N LEU A 62 -6.37 7.48 9.12
CA LEU A 62 -6.16 8.91 9.01
C LEU A 62 -5.27 9.38 10.17
N PRO A 63 -4.20 10.15 9.90
CA PRO A 63 -3.39 10.72 10.96
C PRO A 63 -4.18 11.70 11.83
N ASN A 64 -3.79 11.82 13.08
CA ASN A 64 -4.37 12.83 13.96
C ASN A 64 -3.87 14.22 13.55
N THR A 65 -4.79 15.13 13.29
CA THR A 65 -4.50 16.50 12.84
C THR A 65 -3.75 17.32 13.87
N CYS A 66 -3.91 17.02 15.16
CA CYS A 66 -3.21 17.74 16.24
C CYS A 66 -1.75 17.32 16.36
N THR A 67 -1.40 16.08 15.98
CA THR A 67 -0.02 15.57 16.12
C THR A 67 0.77 15.59 14.83
N ASP A 68 0.13 15.37 13.67
CA ASP A 68 0.81 15.35 12.37
C ASP A 68 -0.10 15.87 11.25
N LEU A 69 -0.37 17.17 11.27
CA LEU A 69 -1.19 17.84 10.26
C LEU A 69 -0.63 17.66 8.85
N ARG A 70 0.70 17.68 8.69
CA ARG A 70 1.34 17.50 7.37
C ARG A 70 1.03 16.12 6.79
N LEU A 71 1.17 15.06 7.58
CA LEU A 71 0.86 13.71 7.14
C LEU A 71 -0.63 13.58 6.83
N PHE A 72 -1.50 14.14 7.66
CA PHE A 72 -2.94 14.17 7.42
C PHE A 72 -3.29 14.79 6.06
N GLN A 73 -2.68 15.94 5.71
CA GLN A 73 -2.88 16.59 4.41
C GLN A 73 -2.41 15.71 3.24
N ILE A 74 -1.28 15.02 3.39
CA ILE A 74 -0.78 14.12 2.35
C ILE A 74 -1.70 12.90 2.20
N VAL A 75 -2.11 12.27 3.31
CA VAL A 75 -2.98 11.09 3.29
C VAL A 75 -4.33 11.42 2.66
N THR A 76 -4.98 12.50 3.07
CA THR A 76 -6.27 12.92 2.51
C THR A 76 -6.20 13.30 1.03
N LYS A 77 -5.06 13.82 0.58
CA LYS A 77 -4.81 14.16 -0.83
C LYS A 77 -4.48 12.94 -1.69
N CYS A 78 -3.64 12.01 -1.20
CA CYS A 78 -3.02 10.98 -2.03
C CYS A 78 -3.45 9.56 -1.68
N MET A 79 -3.85 9.27 -0.44
CA MET A 79 -4.01 7.90 0.08
C MET A 79 -5.45 7.56 0.44
N VAL A 80 -6.41 8.30 -0.02
CA VAL A 80 -7.84 7.97 0.10
C VAL A 80 -8.31 7.33 -1.18
N HIS A 81 -8.91 6.15 -1.07
CA HIS A 81 -9.64 5.55 -2.18
C HIS A 81 -10.86 6.42 -2.47
N GLY A 82 -10.95 6.92 -3.69
CA GLY A 82 -12.05 7.79 -4.08
C GLY A 82 -13.40 7.12 -3.81
N PRO A 83 -14.41 7.88 -3.41
CA PRO A 83 -15.71 7.32 -3.07
C PRO A 83 -16.29 6.53 -4.24
N CYS A 84 -16.83 5.38 -3.93
CA CYS A 84 -17.43 4.44 -4.88
C CYS A 84 -18.65 3.76 -4.23
N GLY A 85 -19.20 2.74 -4.86
CA GLY A 85 -20.42 2.09 -4.40
C GLY A 85 -21.64 2.99 -4.57
N THR A 86 -22.51 3.04 -3.59
CA THR A 86 -23.73 3.86 -3.62
C THR A 86 -23.45 5.36 -3.72
N ILE A 87 -22.28 5.81 -3.26
CA ILE A 87 -21.87 7.23 -3.30
C ILE A 87 -21.50 7.65 -4.74
N HIS A 88 -20.86 6.76 -5.50
CA HIS A 88 -20.46 7.02 -6.88
C HIS A 88 -20.41 5.72 -7.68
N ILE A 89 -21.54 5.34 -8.26
CA ILE A 89 -21.75 4.08 -8.99
C ILE A 89 -20.82 3.95 -10.21
N ASN A 90 -20.56 5.06 -10.92
CA ASN A 90 -19.73 5.10 -12.13
C ASN A 90 -18.23 5.27 -11.84
N SER A 91 -17.79 5.03 -10.60
CA SER A 91 -16.37 5.11 -10.25
C SER A 91 -15.56 4.08 -11.05
N PRO A 92 -14.33 4.39 -11.52
CA PRO A 92 -13.52 3.48 -12.34
C PRO A 92 -13.20 2.13 -11.67
N CYS A 93 -13.31 2.06 -10.34
CA CYS A 93 -13.11 0.83 -9.57
C CYS A 93 -14.35 -0.07 -9.51
N MET A 94 -15.50 0.39 -9.99
CA MET A 94 -16.74 -0.39 -9.93
C MET A 94 -16.81 -1.43 -11.05
N ARG A 95 -17.21 -2.66 -10.69
CA ARG A 95 -17.52 -3.76 -11.61
C ARG A 95 -18.73 -4.51 -11.04
N ASP A 96 -19.75 -4.71 -11.83
CA ASP A 96 -20.97 -5.43 -11.45
C ASP A 96 -21.57 -4.95 -10.12
N GLY A 97 -21.60 -3.64 -9.91
CA GLY A 97 -22.14 -3.02 -8.69
C GLY A 97 -21.21 -3.07 -7.47
N GLN A 98 -20.01 -3.65 -7.58
CA GLN A 98 -19.07 -3.79 -6.48
C GLN A 98 -17.73 -3.12 -6.78
N CYS A 99 -17.07 -2.64 -5.73
CA CYS A 99 -15.72 -2.10 -5.85
C CYS A 99 -14.70 -3.25 -6.01
N CYS A 100 -13.97 -3.30 -7.14
CA CYS A 100 -12.94 -4.32 -7.39
C CYS A 100 -11.75 -4.25 -6.42
N LYS A 101 -11.66 -3.20 -5.58
CA LYS A 101 -10.69 -3.05 -4.51
C LYS A 101 -11.30 -3.33 -3.12
N SER A 102 -12.59 -3.73 -3.07
CA SER A 102 -13.33 -4.00 -1.84
C SER A 102 -13.33 -2.82 -0.86
N PHE A 103 -13.50 -1.60 -1.36
CA PHE A 103 -13.75 -0.42 -0.52
C PHE A 103 -15.27 -0.15 -0.42
N PRO A 104 -15.74 0.40 0.72
CA PRO A 104 -14.99 0.67 1.96
C PRO A 104 -14.56 -0.62 2.66
N LYS A 105 -13.41 -0.58 3.34
CA LYS A 105 -12.93 -1.69 4.18
C LYS A 105 -13.76 -1.79 5.46
N GLN A 106 -13.55 -2.85 6.24
CA GLN A 106 -14.16 -2.99 7.56
C GLN A 106 -13.32 -2.28 8.63
N PHE A 107 -13.95 -1.81 9.70
CA PHE A 107 -13.25 -1.40 10.89
C PHE A 107 -12.60 -2.62 11.57
N LYS A 108 -11.40 -2.42 12.09
CA LYS A 108 -10.63 -3.40 12.84
C LYS A 108 -9.75 -2.68 13.86
N ASP A 109 -9.81 -3.13 15.12
CA ASP A 109 -9.02 -2.53 16.19
C ASP A 109 -7.55 -2.95 16.15
N ASP A 110 -7.27 -4.12 15.60
CA ASP A 110 -5.93 -4.68 15.44
C ASP A 110 -5.66 -5.10 13.99
N ALA A 111 -4.38 -5.12 13.62
CA ALA A 111 -3.95 -5.79 12.41
C ALA A 111 -4.05 -7.32 12.58
N GLU A 112 -4.49 -8.02 11.54
CA GLU A 112 -4.66 -9.47 11.54
C GLU A 112 -4.08 -10.07 10.26
N GLU A 113 -3.68 -11.33 10.31
CA GLU A 113 -3.36 -12.13 9.11
C GLU A 113 -4.59 -12.97 8.73
N ASN A 114 -5.12 -12.78 7.53
CA ASN A 114 -6.25 -13.57 7.09
C ASN A 114 -5.82 -14.98 6.60
N VAL A 115 -6.79 -15.88 6.44
CA VAL A 115 -6.60 -17.27 6.00
C VAL A 115 -5.87 -17.39 4.65
N ASN A 116 -5.93 -16.33 3.82
CA ASN A 116 -5.28 -16.27 2.51
C ASN A 116 -3.88 -15.64 2.56
N GLY A 117 -3.38 -15.27 3.75
CA GLY A 117 -2.07 -14.67 3.94
C GLY A 117 -1.97 -13.19 3.53
N TYR A 118 -3.11 -12.51 3.39
CA TYR A 118 -3.13 -11.05 3.22
C TYR A 118 -3.35 -10.41 4.59
N PRO A 119 -2.59 -9.39 4.97
CA PRO A 119 -2.85 -8.69 6.21
C PRO A 119 -4.15 -7.89 6.12
N ILE A 120 -4.91 -7.92 7.19
CA ILE A 120 -5.99 -6.97 7.45
C ILE A 120 -5.38 -5.90 8.33
N TYR A 121 -5.28 -4.68 7.82
CA TYR A 121 -4.68 -3.57 8.56
C TYR A 121 -5.64 -3.02 9.59
N ARG A 122 -5.09 -2.53 10.69
CA ARG A 122 -5.85 -1.81 11.71
C ARG A 122 -6.54 -0.59 11.10
N ARG A 123 -7.82 -0.43 11.43
CA ARG A 123 -8.71 0.66 10.98
C ARG A 123 -9.72 0.93 12.06
N ARG A 124 -9.33 1.65 13.08
CA ARG A 124 -10.21 1.96 14.21
C ARG A 124 -11.35 2.87 13.79
N ALA A 125 -12.50 2.70 14.41
CA ALA A 125 -13.61 3.61 14.21
C ALA A 125 -13.24 5.01 14.75
N THR A 126 -13.37 6.02 13.90
CA THR A 126 -13.12 7.42 14.24
C THR A 126 -14.22 8.27 13.64
N GLU A 127 -14.40 9.48 14.16
CA GLU A 127 -15.27 10.45 13.54
C GLU A 127 -14.80 10.73 12.09
N PRO A 128 -15.74 10.69 11.13
CA PRO A 128 -15.40 10.99 9.74
C PRO A 128 -14.91 12.43 9.58
N VAL A 129 -13.95 12.62 8.68
CA VAL A 129 -13.44 13.94 8.32
C VAL A 129 -13.96 14.37 6.96
N GLN A 130 -14.21 15.66 6.77
CA GLN A 130 -14.65 16.20 5.50
C GLN A 130 -13.47 16.37 4.53
N VAL A 131 -13.51 15.67 3.39
CA VAL A 131 -12.53 15.79 2.30
C VAL A 131 -13.26 16.21 1.02
N GLY A 132 -13.18 17.47 0.68
CA GLY A 132 -14.00 18.06 -0.39
C GLY A 132 -15.49 17.94 -0.05
N LYS A 133 -16.27 17.30 -0.91
CA LYS A 133 -17.70 17.05 -0.71
C LYS A 133 -18.03 15.72 -0.03
N TYR A 134 -17.03 14.95 0.38
CA TYR A 134 -17.22 13.60 0.92
C TYR A 134 -16.80 13.52 2.37
N SER A 135 -17.54 12.73 3.15
CA SER A 135 -17.23 12.37 4.51
C SER A 135 -16.42 11.06 4.50
N ILE A 136 -15.19 11.10 4.98
CA ILE A 136 -14.19 10.02 4.86
C ILE A 136 -13.74 9.58 6.25
N ASP A 137 -13.63 8.29 6.45
CA ASP A 137 -13.07 7.67 7.65
C ASP A 137 -11.97 6.65 7.29
N ASN A 138 -11.45 5.92 8.29
CA ASN A 138 -10.36 4.97 8.13
C ASN A 138 -10.67 3.82 7.14
N ARG A 139 -11.95 3.54 6.84
CA ARG A 139 -12.34 2.51 5.88
C ARG A 139 -11.93 2.83 4.44
N TRP A 140 -11.66 4.09 4.14
CA TRP A 140 -11.31 4.58 2.80
C TRP A 140 -9.81 4.77 2.59
N VAL A 141 -9.00 4.65 3.65
CA VAL A 141 -7.55 4.89 3.57
C VAL A 141 -6.84 3.72 2.91
N VAL A 142 -5.98 4.00 1.94
CA VAL A 142 -5.07 3.04 1.30
C VAL A 142 -3.87 2.82 2.23
N PRO A 143 -3.40 1.58 2.44
CA PRO A 143 -2.25 1.31 3.30
C PRO A 143 -0.99 2.08 2.87
N TYR A 144 -0.27 2.66 3.80
CA TYR A 144 0.89 3.51 3.51
C TYR A 144 1.95 3.43 4.61
N ASN A 145 3.17 3.84 4.29
CA ASN A 145 4.22 4.09 5.27
C ASN A 145 4.32 5.61 5.57
N PRO A 146 4.20 6.05 6.83
CA PRO A 146 4.19 7.48 7.18
C PRO A 146 5.46 8.22 6.77
N TRP A 147 6.62 7.59 6.94
CA TRP A 147 7.91 8.19 6.60
C TRP A 147 8.04 8.43 5.09
N LEU A 148 7.70 7.42 4.28
CA LEU A 148 7.73 7.54 2.82
C LEU A 148 6.79 8.64 2.32
N LEU A 149 5.57 8.73 2.86
CA LEU A 149 4.63 9.75 2.45
C LEU A 149 5.15 11.16 2.77
N LYS A 150 5.71 11.37 3.97
CA LYS A 150 6.26 12.68 4.35
C LYS A 150 7.46 13.07 3.49
N LYS A 151 8.31 12.12 3.13
CA LYS A 151 9.48 12.38 2.29
C LYS A 151 9.11 12.70 0.85
N PHE A 152 8.29 11.86 0.23
CA PHE A 152 8.04 11.93 -1.21
C PHE A 152 6.82 12.76 -1.61
N ASN A 153 5.90 13.01 -0.67
CA ASN A 153 4.62 13.72 -0.91
C ASN A 153 3.91 13.17 -2.16
N ALA A 154 3.75 11.85 -2.23
CA ALA A 154 3.23 11.14 -3.40
C ALA A 154 2.33 9.97 -2.96
N HIS A 155 1.54 9.43 -3.91
CA HIS A 155 0.80 8.20 -3.67
C HIS A 155 1.79 7.02 -3.58
N ILE A 156 1.97 6.47 -2.38
CA ILE A 156 2.84 5.30 -2.13
C ILE A 156 2.06 4.30 -1.29
N ASN A 157 1.51 3.28 -1.95
CA ASN A 157 0.88 2.16 -1.27
C ASN A 157 1.96 1.17 -0.81
N VAL A 158 1.87 0.73 0.45
CA VAL A 158 2.78 -0.25 1.05
C VAL A 158 1.96 -1.38 1.64
N GLU A 159 2.20 -2.60 1.20
CA GLU A 159 1.48 -3.78 1.68
C GLU A 159 2.45 -4.89 2.10
N VAL A 160 2.12 -5.59 3.17
CA VAL A 160 2.83 -6.78 3.62
C VAL A 160 2.22 -7.99 2.91
N CYS A 161 3.05 -8.75 2.21
CA CYS A 161 2.63 -9.98 1.54
C CYS A 161 3.06 -11.18 2.38
N ALA A 162 2.13 -11.82 3.06
CA ALA A 162 2.42 -12.89 4.01
C ALA A 162 2.47 -14.29 3.38
N SER A 163 2.02 -14.47 2.14
CA SER A 163 1.96 -15.78 1.48
C SER A 163 2.34 -15.74 0.00
N VAL A 164 2.76 -16.91 -0.51
CA VAL A 164 3.03 -17.17 -1.94
C VAL A 164 1.81 -16.92 -2.83
N LYS A 165 0.59 -16.93 -2.28
CA LYS A 165 -0.63 -16.60 -3.04
C LYS A 165 -0.71 -15.11 -3.40
N SER A 166 -0.03 -14.25 -2.67
CA SER A 166 0.12 -12.81 -2.99
C SER A 166 0.95 -12.59 -4.26
N ASP A 167 1.72 -13.59 -4.67
CA ASP A 167 2.60 -13.55 -5.84
C ASP A 167 1.85 -13.40 -7.16
N LYS A 168 0.55 -13.75 -7.21
CA LYS A 168 -0.27 -13.54 -8.42
C LYS A 168 -0.29 -12.09 -8.88
N TYR A 169 -0.19 -11.14 -7.96
CA TYR A 169 -0.10 -9.73 -8.31
C TYR A 169 1.23 -9.39 -9.00
N ILE A 170 2.32 -9.98 -8.53
CA ILE A 170 3.67 -9.77 -9.07
C ILE A 170 3.79 -10.45 -10.42
N TYR A 171 3.34 -11.70 -10.55
CA TYR A 171 3.31 -12.42 -11.82
C TYR A 171 2.55 -11.64 -12.89
N LYS A 172 1.43 -11.01 -12.54
CA LYS A 172 0.66 -10.19 -13.48
C LYS A 172 1.47 -9.04 -14.08
N TYR A 173 2.40 -8.46 -13.34
CA TYR A 173 3.23 -7.34 -13.80
C TYR A 173 4.55 -7.80 -14.40
N VAL A 174 5.16 -8.87 -13.89
CA VAL A 174 6.39 -9.46 -14.42
C VAL A 174 6.14 -10.18 -15.77
N TYR A 175 5.02 -10.89 -15.90
CA TYR A 175 4.66 -11.61 -17.14
C TYR A 175 4.16 -10.72 -18.28
N LYS A 176 3.94 -9.44 -18.09
CA LYS A 176 3.66 -8.51 -19.19
C LYS A 176 4.92 -8.15 -20.01
N GLY A 177 6.11 -8.49 -19.54
CA GLY A 177 7.38 -8.40 -20.27
C GLY A 177 7.67 -9.66 -21.09
N ARG A 178 8.47 -9.53 -22.16
CA ARG A 178 8.84 -10.65 -23.05
C ARG A 178 9.81 -11.68 -22.42
N ASP A 179 10.34 -11.40 -21.25
CA ASP A 179 11.33 -12.25 -20.58
C ASP A 179 10.72 -12.94 -19.35
N ALA A 180 10.73 -14.27 -19.37
CA ALA A 180 10.29 -15.10 -18.26
C ALA A 180 11.43 -15.16 -17.19
N ALA A 181 11.24 -14.50 -16.06
CA ALA A 181 12.11 -14.67 -14.91
C ALA A 181 11.47 -15.65 -13.92
N SER A 182 12.21 -16.70 -13.54
CA SER A 182 11.81 -17.61 -12.47
C SER A 182 12.25 -17.03 -11.13
N VAL A 183 11.31 -16.58 -10.31
CA VAL A 183 11.59 -16.00 -8.99
C VAL A 183 11.09 -16.96 -7.92
N LYS A 184 12.01 -17.46 -7.07
CA LYS A 184 11.66 -18.26 -5.90
C LYS A 184 11.44 -17.31 -4.72
N ILE A 185 10.18 -17.03 -4.37
CA ILE A 185 9.84 -16.09 -3.31
C ILE A 185 9.77 -16.84 -1.98
N GLN A 186 10.50 -16.33 -1.00
CA GLN A 186 10.42 -16.81 0.39
C GLN A 186 9.25 -16.14 1.11
N LYS A 187 8.71 -16.79 2.15
CA LYS A 187 7.55 -16.31 2.93
C LYS A 187 7.76 -14.88 3.47
N LYS A 188 6.74 -14.06 3.33
CA LYS A 188 6.61 -12.65 3.78
C LYS A 188 7.56 -11.68 3.09
N VAL A 189 7.00 -10.95 2.16
CA VAL A 189 7.65 -9.87 1.40
C VAL A 189 6.85 -8.59 1.53
N LEU A 190 7.48 -7.44 1.36
CA LEU A 190 6.81 -6.15 1.25
C LEU A 190 6.57 -5.81 -0.22
N TRP A 191 5.38 -5.35 -0.51
CA TRP A 191 5.04 -4.77 -1.80
C TRP A 191 4.83 -3.26 -1.68
N ILE A 192 5.45 -2.51 -2.56
CA ILE A 192 5.35 -1.06 -2.62
C ILE A 192 4.93 -0.66 -4.02
N MET A 193 3.91 0.18 -4.14
CA MET A 193 3.51 0.81 -5.38
C MET A 193 3.59 2.32 -5.24
N MET A 194 4.44 2.94 -6.04
CA MET A 194 4.57 4.40 -6.12
C MET A 194 4.04 4.91 -7.45
N LYS A 195 3.21 5.94 -7.39
CA LYS A 195 2.73 6.69 -8.55
C LYS A 195 3.52 8.00 -8.67
N PHE A 196 4.09 8.23 -9.84
CA PHE A 196 4.90 9.42 -10.16
C PHE A 196 4.05 10.54 -10.73
#